data_4ef4835379a5649bb805ac557683454d
#
_entry.id   4ef4835379a5649bb805ac557683454d
#
_cell.length_a   1.000
_cell.length_b   1.000
_cell.length_c   1.000
_cell.angle_alpha   90.00
_cell.angle_beta   90.00
_cell.angle_gamma   90.00
#
_symmetry.space_group_name_H-M   'P 1'
#
loop_
_entity.id
_entity.type
_entity.pdbx_description
1 polymer ?
#
loop_
_entity_poly.entity_id
_entity_poly.type
_entity_poly.pdbx_seq_one_letter_code
_entity_poly.pdbx_strand_id
1 'polypeptide(L)'
;MSAKILRDSRFQKTDICRYFSENPTELPAAANTRALALCTGALAASAIVSAKSITDLVPLSVEAVRIAFRAGSRVDQVKRDLQQVGDEKEPWSRIVTGISEKDVQDALDAFHQETGISAYNKAWISAVSTMAVTVTGPPATAKRFFENSEAVRKNSRVAIPIYAPYHAAHLHSEADIDRILTDDVSTVLKQYQPASLVHSSSTGKCFMAENTLELFRMSLADMLQNQVRWDLLLEESVNQVTANTRAPAKIFAMGITNVANSLVSALKAGGQQSVSVVDQSAWKDLSDDASAQGRTQNDKIAIVGLAGRFPSAATHEALWELLEKGLDVHRRIPADRFDADAHCDPSGKGKNKSHTPFGCFIDEPGLFDPKFFNMSPREAAQTDPMGRLALVTAYEALEMSGYVPNRTPSTKLHRIGTFYGQTSDDWREINAAENVDTYYITGGVRAFAPGRINYYFKFSGPSYSVDTACSSSLAAIQPVSYTHLTLPTIYSV
;
A
#
# COMPACT_ATOMS: atom_id res chain seq x y z
N MET A 1 -1.72 -11.91 6.55
CA MET A 1 -2.92 -11.10 6.80
C MET A 1 -2.60 -9.64 6.97
N SER A 2 -1.60 -9.25 7.79
CA SER A 2 -1.11 -7.87 7.93
C SER A 2 -0.77 -7.20 6.59
N ALA A 3 -0.18 -7.93 5.64
CA ALA A 3 0.12 -7.42 4.30
C ALA A 3 -1.14 -7.15 3.45
N LYS A 4 -2.26 -7.84 3.69
CA LYS A 4 -3.51 -7.66 2.97
C LYS A 4 -4.30 -6.46 3.51
N ILE A 5 -4.28 -6.25 4.84
CA ILE A 5 -4.85 -5.07 5.49
C ILE A 5 -4.08 -3.80 5.08
N LEU A 6 -2.73 -3.87 5.03
CA LEU A 6 -1.89 -2.79 4.52
C LEU A 6 -2.04 -2.57 3.00
N ARG A 7 -2.39 -3.60 2.24
CA ARG A 7 -2.69 -3.50 0.81
C ARG A 7 -4.01 -2.77 0.58
N ASP A 8 -5.05 -3.12 1.34
CA ASP A 8 -6.37 -2.50 1.22
C ASP A 8 -6.35 -1.04 1.74
N SER A 9 -5.63 -0.75 2.83
CA SER A 9 -5.48 0.62 3.34
C SER A 9 -4.59 1.51 2.46
N ARG A 10 -3.56 0.95 1.81
CA ARG A 10 -2.75 1.67 0.79
C ARG A 10 -3.54 1.97 -0.46
N PHE A 11 -4.44 1.08 -0.87
CA PHE A 11 -5.32 1.25 -2.00
C PHE A 11 -6.25 2.45 -1.82
N GLN A 12 -6.98 2.50 -0.72
CA GLN A 12 -7.87 3.61 -0.40
C GLN A 12 -7.14 4.96 -0.28
N LYS A 13 -5.92 4.97 0.27
CA LYS A 13 -5.12 6.18 0.42
C LYS A 13 -4.68 6.76 -0.93
N THR A 14 -4.25 5.93 -1.86
CA THR A 14 -3.76 6.36 -3.18
C THR A 14 -4.89 6.90 -4.05
N ASP A 15 -6.05 6.23 -4.03
CA ASP A 15 -7.21 6.63 -4.81
C ASP A 15 -7.82 7.94 -4.32
N ILE A 16 -7.87 8.14 -3.02
CA ILE A 16 -8.38 9.36 -2.38
C ILE A 16 -7.45 10.56 -2.68
N CYS A 17 -6.14 10.39 -2.48
CA CYS A 17 -5.18 11.44 -2.78
C CYS A 17 -5.18 11.79 -4.27
N ARG A 18 -5.30 10.81 -5.15
CA ARG A 18 -5.41 11.02 -6.59
C ARG A 18 -6.67 11.78 -6.97
N TYR A 19 -7.83 11.34 -6.46
CA TYR A 19 -9.09 12.02 -6.76
C TYR A 19 -9.04 13.51 -6.38
N PHE A 20 -8.59 13.84 -5.19
CA PHE A 20 -8.52 15.22 -4.74
C PHE A 20 -7.36 16.02 -5.38
N SER A 21 -6.32 15.37 -5.90
CA SER A 21 -5.30 16.04 -6.70
C SER A 21 -5.82 16.43 -8.09
N GLU A 22 -6.71 15.62 -8.65
CA GLU A 22 -7.38 15.89 -9.93
C GLU A 22 -8.58 16.86 -9.77
N ASN A 23 -9.18 16.91 -8.58
CA ASN A 23 -10.35 17.72 -8.25
C ASN A 23 -10.16 18.51 -6.94
N PRO A 24 -9.21 19.45 -6.86
CA PRO A 24 -8.85 20.13 -5.61
C PRO A 24 -9.98 20.98 -5.03
N THR A 25 -10.98 21.35 -5.81
CA THR A 25 -12.17 22.08 -5.37
C THR A 25 -13.27 21.19 -4.81
N GLU A 26 -13.15 19.86 -4.93
CA GLU A 26 -14.14 18.89 -4.47
C GLU A 26 -13.77 18.22 -3.14
N LEU A 27 -12.73 18.71 -2.44
CA LEU A 27 -12.52 18.31 -1.04
C LEU A 27 -13.81 18.53 -0.26
N PRO A 28 -14.23 17.58 0.63
CA PRO A 28 -15.54 17.62 1.28
C PRO A 28 -15.65 18.75 2.33
N ALA A 29 -15.39 19.97 1.91
CA ALA A 29 -15.61 21.19 2.69
C ALA A 29 -17.06 21.70 2.59
N ALA A 30 -17.91 21.05 1.78
CA ALA A 30 -19.27 21.51 1.56
C ALA A 30 -20.21 20.97 2.64
N ALA A 31 -21.05 21.85 3.16
CA ALA A 31 -22.10 21.52 4.13
C ALA A 31 -23.03 20.36 3.70
N ASN A 32 -23.03 20.00 2.41
CA ASN A 32 -23.86 18.98 1.79
C ASN A 32 -23.15 17.65 1.49
N THR A 33 -21.88 17.49 1.90
CA THR A 33 -21.13 16.23 1.72
C THR A 33 -21.20 15.40 3.00
N ARG A 34 -21.35 14.09 2.83
CA ARG A 34 -21.36 13.10 3.93
C ARG A 34 -20.45 11.94 3.55
N ALA A 35 -19.73 11.41 4.52
CA ALA A 35 -18.95 10.20 4.35
C ALA A 35 -19.66 9.01 5.00
N LEU A 36 -19.87 7.96 4.22
CA LEU A 36 -20.36 6.67 4.68
C LEU A 36 -19.21 5.67 4.58
N ALA A 37 -18.95 4.97 5.66
CA ALA A 37 -17.86 4.02 5.70
C ALA A 37 -18.17 2.84 6.63
N LEU A 38 -17.59 1.68 6.31
CA LEU A 38 -17.73 0.46 7.10
C LEU A 38 -16.36 0.01 7.62
N CYS A 39 -16.34 -0.43 8.86
CA CYS A 39 -15.17 -1.03 9.49
C CYS A 39 -13.92 -0.11 9.37
N THR A 40 -12.79 -0.64 8.86
CA THR A 40 -11.54 0.13 8.67
C THR A 40 -11.69 1.32 7.72
N GLY A 41 -12.70 1.32 6.85
CA GLY A 41 -13.02 2.46 5.98
C GLY A 41 -13.40 3.72 6.76
N ALA A 42 -13.93 3.60 7.98
CA ALA A 42 -14.28 4.73 8.84
C ALA A 42 -13.05 5.58 9.21
N LEU A 43 -11.86 4.96 9.36
CA LEU A 43 -10.62 5.69 9.64
C LEU A 43 -10.19 6.54 8.43
N ALA A 44 -10.34 6.01 7.22
CA ALA A 44 -10.06 6.76 6.01
C ALA A 44 -11.07 7.90 5.81
N ALA A 45 -12.35 7.65 6.06
CA ALA A 45 -13.41 8.68 6.02
C ALA A 45 -13.13 9.80 7.01
N SER A 46 -12.72 9.47 8.25
CA SER A 46 -12.36 10.44 9.28
C SER A 46 -11.18 11.34 8.88
N ALA A 47 -10.17 10.76 8.23
CA ALA A 47 -9.04 11.54 7.70
C ALA A 47 -9.49 12.52 6.59
N ILE A 48 -10.33 12.05 5.66
CA ILE A 48 -10.79 12.85 4.53
C ILE A 48 -11.67 14.03 4.99
N VAL A 49 -12.64 13.77 5.85
CA VAL A 49 -13.55 14.84 6.29
C VAL A 49 -12.89 15.86 7.21
N SER A 50 -11.72 15.52 7.77
CA SER A 50 -10.92 16.42 8.61
C SER A 50 -9.88 17.22 7.81
N ALA A 51 -9.65 16.89 6.55
CA ALA A 51 -8.72 17.61 5.68
C ALA A 51 -9.42 18.78 4.97
N LYS A 52 -8.87 19.99 5.11
CA LYS A 52 -9.31 21.19 4.37
C LYS A 52 -8.50 21.39 3.08
N SER A 53 -7.37 20.70 2.97
CA SER A 53 -6.46 20.76 1.83
C SER A 53 -5.77 19.40 1.62
N ILE A 54 -5.15 19.22 0.47
CA ILE A 54 -4.32 18.02 0.20
C ILE A 54 -3.13 17.95 1.18
N THR A 55 -2.59 19.09 1.56
CA THR A 55 -1.50 19.17 2.54
C THR A 55 -1.94 18.69 3.92
N ASP A 56 -3.18 18.94 4.34
CA ASP A 56 -3.74 18.42 5.59
C ASP A 56 -3.99 16.92 5.50
N LEU A 57 -4.40 16.44 4.30
CA LEU A 57 -4.73 15.03 4.10
C LEU A 57 -3.51 14.11 4.30
N VAL A 58 -2.29 14.59 4.01
CA VAL A 58 -1.07 13.77 4.16
C VAL A 58 -0.83 13.34 5.62
N PRO A 59 -0.68 14.24 6.60
CA PRO A 59 -0.48 13.85 8.00
C PRO A 59 -1.68 13.06 8.54
N LEU A 60 -2.90 13.46 8.25
CA LEU A 60 -4.12 12.74 8.67
C LEU A 60 -4.16 11.30 8.12
N SER A 61 -3.75 11.10 6.88
CA SER A 61 -3.67 9.76 6.28
C SER A 61 -2.56 8.90 6.89
N VAL A 62 -1.44 9.51 7.28
CA VAL A 62 -0.36 8.82 8.00
C VAL A 62 -0.90 8.30 9.34
N GLU A 63 -1.60 9.15 10.11
CA GLU A 63 -2.16 8.73 11.38
C GLU A 63 -3.28 7.69 11.21
N ALA A 64 -4.13 7.80 10.19
CA ALA A 64 -5.13 6.77 9.88
C ALA A 64 -4.49 5.39 9.62
N VAL A 65 -3.36 5.35 8.90
CA VAL A 65 -2.62 4.10 8.65
C VAL A 65 -1.97 3.56 9.92
N ARG A 66 -1.38 4.43 10.76
CA ARG A 66 -0.79 4.04 12.05
C ARG A 66 -1.84 3.45 12.99
N ILE A 67 -3.00 4.11 13.09
CA ILE A 67 -4.15 3.66 13.86
C ILE A 67 -4.66 2.31 13.34
N ALA A 68 -4.86 2.18 12.02
CA ALA A 68 -5.31 0.93 11.41
C ALA A 68 -4.33 -0.23 11.66
N PHE A 69 -3.01 0.04 11.61
CA PHE A 69 -1.99 -0.97 11.92
C PHE A 69 -2.05 -1.41 13.38
N ARG A 70 -2.13 -0.47 14.33
CA ARG A 70 -2.21 -0.78 15.76
C ARG A 70 -3.50 -1.52 16.12
N ALA A 71 -4.63 -1.10 15.54
CA ALA A 71 -5.91 -1.79 15.68
C ALA A 71 -5.83 -3.22 15.13
N GLY A 72 -5.28 -3.39 13.93
CA GLY A 72 -5.05 -4.72 13.34
C GLY A 72 -4.13 -5.60 14.17
N SER A 73 -3.07 -5.05 14.77
CA SER A 73 -2.17 -5.77 15.66
C SER A 73 -2.88 -6.23 16.95
N ARG A 74 -3.74 -5.37 17.53
CA ARG A 74 -4.54 -5.73 18.70
C ARG A 74 -5.54 -6.83 18.38
N VAL A 75 -6.25 -6.71 17.27
CA VAL A 75 -7.22 -7.71 16.81
C VAL A 75 -6.54 -9.05 16.50
N ASP A 76 -5.35 -9.03 15.91
CA ASP A 76 -4.56 -10.25 15.66
C ASP A 76 -4.07 -10.91 16.96
N GLN A 77 -3.73 -10.13 17.99
CA GLN A 77 -3.41 -10.66 19.29
C GLN A 77 -4.62 -11.39 19.90
N VAL A 78 -5.79 -10.74 19.94
CA VAL A 78 -7.03 -11.37 20.45
C VAL A 78 -7.38 -12.63 19.64
N LYS A 79 -7.18 -12.58 18.32
CA LYS A 79 -7.33 -13.76 17.48
C LYS A 79 -6.45 -14.92 17.92
N ARG A 80 -5.15 -14.68 18.14
CA ARG A 80 -4.19 -15.74 18.57
C ARG A 80 -4.57 -16.33 19.92
N ASP A 81 -5.07 -15.50 20.82
CA ASP A 81 -5.47 -15.94 22.17
C ASP A 81 -6.70 -16.86 22.13
N LEU A 82 -7.55 -16.74 21.09
CA LEU A 82 -8.80 -17.48 20.95
C LEU A 82 -8.76 -18.61 19.91
N GLN A 83 -7.77 -18.64 19.05
CA GLN A 83 -7.70 -19.55 17.92
C GLN A 83 -7.03 -20.87 18.33
N GLN A 84 -7.64 -22.00 17.96
CA GLN A 84 -7.03 -23.32 18.15
C GLN A 84 -6.01 -23.64 17.06
N VAL A 85 -5.07 -24.52 17.37
CA VAL A 85 -4.08 -25.00 16.40
C VAL A 85 -4.79 -25.73 15.26
N GLY A 86 -4.54 -25.29 14.02
CA GLY A 86 -5.19 -25.83 12.82
C GLY A 86 -6.27 -24.94 12.19
N ASP A 87 -6.80 -23.95 12.92
CA ASP A 87 -7.87 -23.06 12.43
C ASP A 87 -7.35 -21.81 11.68
N GLU A 88 -6.07 -21.75 11.37
CA GLU A 88 -5.40 -20.52 10.88
C GLU A 88 -5.96 -19.98 9.55
N LYS A 89 -6.53 -20.86 8.72
CA LYS A 89 -7.10 -20.54 7.41
C LYS A 89 -8.63 -20.49 7.39
N GLU A 90 -9.27 -20.80 8.50
CA GLU A 90 -10.72 -20.82 8.60
C GLU A 90 -11.28 -19.41 8.79
N PRO A 91 -12.35 -19.03 8.06
CA PRO A 91 -13.01 -17.75 8.25
C PRO A 91 -13.79 -17.71 9.55
N TRP A 92 -13.71 -16.54 10.22
CA TRP A 92 -14.44 -16.28 11.46
C TRP A 92 -15.91 -15.93 11.22
N SER A 93 -16.24 -15.43 10.02
CA SER A 93 -17.54 -14.85 9.74
C SER A 93 -18.28 -15.58 8.62
N ARG A 94 -19.60 -15.73 8.81
CA ARG A 94 -20.51 -16.24 7.79
C ARG A 94 -21.75 -15.38 7.70
N ILE A 95 -22.18 -15.11 6.50
CA ILE A 95 -23.45 -14.43 6.19
C ILE A 95 -24.55 -15.48 6.17
N VAL A 96 -25.64 -15.19 6.86
CA VAL A 96 -26.86 -16.01 6.88
C VAL A 96 -28.00 -15.18 6.27
N THR A 97 -28.70 -15.74 5.30
CA THR A 97 -29.85 -15.09 4.63
C THR A 97 -31.13 -15.83 4.91
N GLY A 98 -32.26 -15.12 4.84
CA GLY A 98 -33.58 -15.73 5.02
C GLY A 98 -33.99 -15.99 6.46
N ILE A 99 -33.35 -15.34 7.43
CA ILE A 99 -33.65 -15.42 8.86
C ILE A 99 -33.56 -14.03 9.48
N SER A 100 -34.38 -13.76 10.50
CA SER A 100 -34.38 -12.48 11.20
C SER A 100 -33.17 -12.36 12.16
N GLU A 101 -32.76 -11.13 12.46
CA GLU A 101 -31.74 -10.85 13.48
C GLU A 101 -32.11 -11.48 14.83
N LYS A 102 -33.40 -11.33 15.23
CA LYS A 102 -33.89 -11.86 16.48
C LYS A 102 -33.78 -13.39 16.57
N ASP A 103 -34.18 -14.10 15.51
CA ASP A 103 -34.11 -15.56 15.50
C ASP A 103 -32.66 -16.07 15.55
N VAL A 104 -31.73 -15.34 14.92
CA VAL A 104 -30.27 -15.66 15.02
C VAL A 104 -29.77 -15.38 16.42
N GLN A 105 -30.17 -14.29 17.06
CA GLN A 105 -29.76 -13.97 18.43
C GLN A 105 -30.30 -15.00 19.42
N ASP A 106 -31.59 -15.33 19.32
CA ASP A 106 -32.22 -16.34 20.17
C ASP A 106 -31.52 -17.72 20.02
N ALA A 107 -31.15 -18.07 18.78
CA ALA A 107 -30.40 -19.30 18.51
C ALA A 107 -28.97 -19.28 19.08
N LEU A 108 -28.28 -18.13 19.03
CA LEU A 108 -26.96 -17.96 19.64
C LEU A 108 -27.03 -18.07 21.16
N ASP A 109 -28.02 -17.45 21.78
CA ASP A 109 -28.20 -17.47 23.24
C ASP A 109 -28.52 -18.88 23.74
N ALA A 110 -29.40 -19.61 23.06
CA ALA A 110 -29.69 -21.01 23.36
C ALA A 110 -28.43 -21.89 23.22
N PHE A 111 -27.68 -21.73 22.14
CA PHE A 111 -26.45 -22.45 21.89
C PHE A 111 -25.37 -22.15 22.94
N HIS A 112 -25.21 -20.90 23.35
CA HIS A 112 -24.25 -20.53 24.40
C HIS A 112 -24.64 -21.09 25.78
N GLN A 113 -25.94 -21.08 26.08
CA GLN A 113 -26.45 -21.65 27.34
C GLN A 113 -26.27 -23.17 27.40
N GLU A 114 -26.63 -23.87 26.32
CA GLU A 114 -26.52 -25.32 26.22
C GLU A 114 -25.07 -25.80 26.29
N THR A 115 -24.15 -25.07 25.61
CA THR A 115 -22.75 -25.50 25.50
C THR A 115 -21.85 -25.01 26.62
N GLY A 116 -22.29 -24.06 27.45
CA GLY A 116 -21.49 -23.50 28.56
C GLY A 116 -20.21 -22.79 28.07
N ILE A 117 -20.18 -22.27 26.83
CA ILE A 117 -19.00 -21.61 26.25
C ILE A 117 -18.65 -20.37 27.07
N SER A 118 -17.34 -20.18 27.33
CA SER A 118 -16.84 -19.00 28.04
C SER A 118 -17.18 -17.72 27.29
N ALA A 119 -17.32 -16.61 28.00
CA ALA A 119 -17.70 -15.29 27.40
C ALA A 119 -16.79 -14.88 26.22
N TYR A 120 -15.47 -15.14 26.31
CA TYR A 120 -14.50 -14.80 25.26
C TYR A 120 -14.63 -15.67 24.00
N ASN A 121 -15.16 -16.89 24.12
CA ASN A 121 -15.29 -17.81 22.99
C ASN A 121 -16.67 -17.82 22.34
N LYS A 122 -17.57 -16.93 22.75
CA LYS A 122 -18.92 -16.81 22.18
C LYS A 122 -18.85 -16.36 20.74
N ALA A 123 -19.76 -16.86 19.91
CA ALA A 123 -20.07 -16.27 18.61
C ALA A 123 -21.07 -15.12 18.80
N TRP A 124 -21.06 -14.15 17.89
CA TRP A 124 -21.89 -12.94 17.96
C TRP A 124 -22.36 -12.49 16.58
N ILE A 125 -23.36 -11.66 16.54
CA ILE A 125 -23.79 -10.98 15.32
C ILE A 125 -22.90 -9.76 15.14
N SER A 126 -22.07 -9.75 14.10
CA SER A 126 -21.13 -8.67 13.81
C SER A 126 -21.67 -7.64 12.82
N ALA A 127 -22.63 -8.04 11.97
CA ALA A 127 -23.27 -7.12 11.02
C ALA A 127 -24.71 -7.55 10.71
N VAL A 128 -25.57 -6.55 10.46
CA VAL A 128 -26.94 -6.71 10.02
C VAL A 128 -27.18 -5.88 8.77
N SER A 129 -27.87 -6.47 7.81
CA SER A 129 -28.36 -5.79 6.61
C SER A 129 -29.85 -6.10 6.42
N THR A 130 -30.49 -5.45 5.47
CA THR A 130 -31.91 -5.67 5.18
C THR A 130 -32.29 -7.11 4.83
N MET A 131 -31.34 -7.92 4.36
CA MET A 131 -31.60 -9.27 3.84
C MET A 131 -30.73 -10.36 4.49
N ALA A 132 -29.79 -10.00 5.35
CA ALA A 132 -28.82 -10.93 5.87
C ALA A 132 -28.25 -10.49 7.22
N VAL A 133 -27.85 -11.49 7.99
CA VAL A 133 -27.14 -11.35 9.28
C VAL A 133 -25.78 -11.98 9.17
N THR A 134 -24.75 -11.32 9.66
CA THR A 134 -23.39 -11.89 9.72
C THR A 134 -23.09 -12.37 11.13
N VAL A 135 -22.84 -13.65 11.27
CA VAL A 135 -22.41 -14.27 12.52
C VAL A 135 -20.88 -14.46 12.46
N THR A 136 -20.23 -13.98 13.51
CA THR A 136 -18.77 -14.05 13.69
C THR A 136 -18.44 -14.77 14.99
N GLY A 137 -17.33 -15.50 15.03
CA GLY A 137 -16.84 -16.19 16.21
C GLY A 137 -15.57 -16.96 15.96
N PRO A 138 -14.90 -17.46 17.01
CA PRO A 138 -13.78 -18.38 16.82
C PRO A 138 -14.20 -19.55 15.93
N PRO A 139 -13.37 -19.98 14.96
CA PRO A 139 -13.78 -20.94 13.92
C PRO A 139 -14.42 -22.22 14.48
N ALA A 140 -13.84 -22.78 15.53
CA ALA A 140 -14.40 -23.98 16.19
C ALA A 140 -15.80 -23.74 16.76
N THR A 141 -16.01 -22.58 17.43
CA THR A 141 -17.33 -22.20 17.99
C THR A 141 -18.33 -21.94 16.87
N ALA A 142 -17.95 -21.16 15.87
CA ALA A 142 -18.81 -20.85 14.74
C ALA A 142 -19.25 -22.13 14.00
N LYS A 143 -18.31 -23.05 13.75
CA LYS A 143 -18.60 -24.34 13.12
C LYS A 143 -19.62 -25.14 13.91
N ARG A 144 -19.41 -25.32 15.22
CA ARG A 144 -20.36 -26.03 16.11
C ARG A 144 -21.73 -25.38 16.13
N PHE A 145 -21.81 -24.04 16.19
CA PHE A 145 -23.07 -23.31 16.12
C PHE A 145 -23.85 -23.60 14.82
N PHE A 146 -23.16 -23.51 13.67
CA PHE A 146 -23.78 -23.74 12.37
C PHE A 146 -24.17 -25.20 12.10
N GLU A 147 -23.54 -26.15 12.75
CA GLU A 147 -23.86 -27.58 12.66
C GLU A 147 -25.05 -27.97 13.56
N ASN A 148 -25.14 -27.38 14.75
CA ASN A 148 -26.09 -27.81 15.78
C ASN A 148 -27.36 -26.96 15.82
N SER A 149 -27.32 -25.69 15.39
CA SER A 149 -28.52 -24.82 15.40
C SER A 149 -29.46 -25.17 14.24
N GLU A 150 -30.61 -25.74 14.53
CA GLU A 150 -31.62 -26.08 13.52
C GLU A 150 -32.18 -24.85 12.82
N ALA A 151 -32.36 -23.74 13.54
CA ALA A 151 -32.85 -22.48 13.01
C ALA A 151 -31.97 -21.91 11.89
N VAL A 152 -30.65 -22.03 12.04
CA VAL A 152 -29.67 -21.48 11.09
C VAL A 152 -29.29 -22.51 10.01
N ARG A 153 -29.37 -23.81 10.34
CA ARG A 153 -28.98 -24.90 9.42
C ARG A 153 -29.81 -24.96 8.16
N LYS A 154 -31.08 -24.56 8.21
CA LYS A 154 -32.02 -24.55 7.09
C LYS A 154 -31.80 -23.38 6.13
N ASN A 155 -31.03 -22.36 6.50
CA ASN A 155 -30.83 -21.15 5.75
C ASN A 155 -29.55 -21.16 4.91
N SER A 156 -29.51 -20.35 3.86
CA SER A 156 -28.30 -20.21 3.02
C SER A 156 -27.18 -19.53 3.81
N ARG A 157 -25.97 -20.07 3.72
CA ARG A 157 -24.80 -19.65 4.49
C ARG A 157 -23.60 -19.49 3.56
N VAL A 158 -22.97 -18.32 3.61
CA VAL A 158 -21.77 -18.02 2.83
C VAL A 158 -20.66 -17.59 3.75
N ALA A 159 -19.54 -18.29 3.72
CA ALA A 159 -18.32 -17.89 4.43
C ALA A 159 -17.72 -16.65 3.75
N ILE A 160 -17.36 -15.65 4.54
CA ILE A 160 -16.69 -14.44 4.04
C ILE A 160 -15.25 -14.39 4.56
N PRO A 161 -14.30 -13.80 3.81
CA PRO A 161 -12.87 -13.82 4.12
C PRO A 161 -12.50 -12.84 5.26
N ILE A 162 -13.22 -12.92 6.38
CA ILE A 162 -12.92 -12.22 7.63
C ILE A 162 -12.30 -13.25 8.58
N TYR A 163 -11.05 -13.03 8.97
CA TYR A 163 -10.24 -13.98 9.73
C TYR A 163 -9.85 -13.43 11.11
N ALA A 164 -10.62 -12.49 11.66
CA ALA A 164 -10.28 -11.81 12.89
C ALA A 164 -11.53 -11.24 13.59
N PRO A 165 -11.50 -11.07 14.93
CA PRO A 165 -12.64 -10.63 15.75
C PRO A 165 -12.83 -9.10 15.72
N TYR A 166 -13.46 -8.58 14.68
CA TYR A 166 -13.97 -7.21 14.64
C TYR A 166 -15.42 -7.14 15.14
N HIS A 167 -15.86 -5.93 15.53
CA HIS A 167 -17.25 -5.67 15.94
C HIS A 167 -17.67 -6.56 17.14
N ALA A 168 -16.81 -6.65 18.17
CA ALA A 168 -16.91 -7.58 19.26
C ALA A 168 -16.74 -6.86 20.62
N ALA A 169 -17.83 -6.28 21.16
CA ALA A 169 -17.81 -5.53 22.41
C ALA A 169 -17.26 -6.33 23.62
N HIS A 170 -17.43 -7.66 23.59
CA HIS A 170 -16.95 -8.53 24.66
C HIS A 170 -15.46 -8.87 24.58
N LEU A 171 -14.79 -8.52 23.49
CA LEU A 171 -13.35 -8.78 23.23
C LEU A 171 -12.50 -7.53 23.23
N HIS A 172 -13.09 -6.36 23.04
CA HIS A 172 -12.39 -5.08 22.94
C HIS A 172 -12.95 -4.06 23.92
N SER A 173 -12.08 -3.44 24.69
CA SER A 173 -12.41 -2.44 25.71
C SER A 173 -12.02 -1.02 25.28
N GLU A 174 -12.50 0.00 26.02
CA GLU A 174 -12.05 1.38 25.85
C GLU A 174 -10.53 1.53 26.06
N ALA A 175 -9.95 0.74 26.99
CA ALA A 175 -8.51 0.72 27.19
C ALA A 175 -7.72 0.23 25.97
N ASP A 176 -8.32 -0.58 25.10
CA ASP A 176 -7.69 -0.96 23.82
C ASP A 176 -7.70 0.19 22.83
N ILE A 177 -8.77 0.98 22.81
CA ILE A 177 -8.86 2.21 21.99
C ILE A 177 -7.81 3.22 22.46
N ASP A 178 -7.64 3.41 23.78
CA ASP A 178 -6.63 4.31 24.35
C ASP A 178 -5.20 3.89 23.98
N ARG A 179 -4.91 2.58 23.99
CA ARG A 179 -3.60 2.06 23.58
C ARG A 179 -3.32 2.25 22.07
N ILE A 180 -4.35 2.28 21.27
CA ILE A 180 -4.23 2.52 19.82
C ILE A 180 -4.00 4.01 19.56
N LEU A 181 -4.73 4.89 20.27
CA LEU A 181 -4.64 6.35 20.17
C LEU A 181 -3.58 6.90 21.13
N THR A 182 -2.33 6.58 20.90
CA THR A 182 -1.20 7.03 21.73
C THR A 182 -1.04 8.55 21.71
N ASP A 183 -0.26 9.12 22.66
CA ASP A 183 -0.10 10.56 22.82
C ASP A 183 0.46 11.25 21.57
N ASP A 184 1.37 10.61 20.85
CA ASP A 184 1.93 11.14 19.61
C ASP A 184 0.87 11.28 18.50
N VAL A 185 0.00 10.28 18.31
CA VAL A 185 -1.15 10.32 17.39
C VAL A 185 -2.15 11.39 17.84
N SER A 186 -2.48 11.38 19.12
CA SER A 186 -3.44 12.31 19.70
C SER A 186 -3.02 13.77 19.53
N THR A 187 -1.73 14.06 19.66
CA THR A 187 -1.17 15.41 19.47
C THR A 187 -1.36 15.90 18.03
N VAL A 188 -1.19 15.04 17.04
CA VAL A 188 -1.41 15.41 15.63
C VAL A 188 -2.89 15.62 15.35
N LEU A 189 -3.74 14.66 15.74
CA LEU A 189 -5.17 14.69 15.41
C LEU A 189 -5.93 15.85 16.07
N LYS A 190 -5.53 16.30 17.26
CA LYS A 190 -6.14 17.45 17.95
C LYS A 190 -5.95 18.79 17.21
N GLN A 191 -5.01 18.85 16.28
CA GLN A 191 -4.76 20.07 15.48
C GLN A 191 -5.81 20.29 14.38
N TYR A 192 -6.63 19.26 14.10
CA TYR A 192 -7.60 19.27 13.02
C TYR A 192 -9.02 19.20 13.56
N GLN A 193 -9.95 19.74 12.78
CA GLN A 193 -11.39 19.66 13.05
C GLN A 193 -12.12 19.12 11.83
N PRO A 194 -13.12 18.23 12.02
CA PRO A 194 -13.92 17.74 10.90
C PRO A 194 -14.63 18.89 10.17
N ALA A 195 -14.47 18.96 8.85
CA ALA A 195 -15.13 19.93 7.99
C ALA A 195 -16.45 19.37 7.43
N SER A 196 -16.68 18.05 7.53
CA SER A 196 -17.88 17.35 7.11
C SER A 196 -18.18 16.21 8.08
N LEU A 197 -19.32 15.55 7.89
CA LEU A 197 -19.81 14.52 8.81
C LEU A 197 -19.53 13.11 8.28
N VAL A 198 -19.22 12.20 9.21
CA VAL A 198 -19.11 10.76 8.97
C VAL A 198 -20.29 10.08 9.63
N HIS A 199 -20.94 9.16 8.93
CA HIS A 199 -21.98 8.31 9.50
C HIS A 199 -21.37 7.16 10.30
N SER A 200 -21.89 6.94 11.50
CA SER A 200 -21.64 5.73 12.29
C SER A 200 -22.16 4.49 11.56
N SER A 201 -21.34 3.50 11.44
CA SER A 201 -21.74 2.21 10.86
C SER A 201 -22.63 1.38 11.79
N SER A 202 -22.73 1.74 13.08
CA SER A 202 -23.53 1.04 14.07
C SER A 202 -24.91 1.66 14.33
N THR A 203 -25.04 2.97 14.14
CA THR A 203 -26.31 3.67 14.43
C THR A 203 -26.96 4.30 13.20
N GLY A 204 -26.22 4.41 12.11
CA GLY A 204 -26.61 5.17 10.92
C GLY A 204 -26.50 6.68 11.07
N LYS A 205 -26.46 7.21 12.30
CA LYS A 205 -26.43 8.66 12.57
C LYS A 205 -25.02 9.23 12.35
N CYS A 206 -24.93 10.53 12.09
CA CYS A 206 -23.66 11.20 11.99
C CYS A 206 -22.94 11.26 13.35
N PHE A 207 -21.64 11.06 13.36
CA PHE A 207 -20.82 11.35 14.52
C PHE A 207 -20.80 12.86 14.83
N MET A 208 -20.99 13.18 16.11
CA MET A 208 -20.92 14.55 16.61
C MET A 208 -19.62 14.68 17.39
N ALA A 209 -18.52 14.90 16.69
CA ALA A 209 -17.19 15.00 17.26
C ALA A 209 -16.73 16.47 17.31
N GLU A 210 -16.17 16.92 18.43
CA GLU A 210 -15.65 18.28 18.61
C GLU A 210 -14.31 18.48 17.87
N ASN A 211 -13.54 17.41 17.69
CA ASN A 211 -12.24 17.42 17.03
C ASN A 211 -11.97 16.10 16.32
N THR A 212 -10.91 16.07 15.50
CA THR A 212 -10.57 14.89 14.70
C THR A 212 -10.13 13.69 15.55
N LEU A 213 -9.52 13.89 16.71
CA LEU A 213 -9.18 12.79 17.61
C LEU A 213 -10.42 12.05 18.11
N GLU A 214 -11.44 12.80 18.53
CA GLU A 214 -12.71 12.22 18.96
C GLU A 214 -13.42 11.47 17.82
N LEU A 215 -13.37 12.02 16.60
CA LEU A 215 -13.91 11.34 15.41
C LEU A 215 -13.22 10.00 15.17
N PHE A 216 -11.88 9.95 15.29
CA PHE A 216 -11.14 8.68 15.16
C PHE A 216 -11.46 7.71 16.31
N ARG A 217 -11.66 8.20 17.53
CA ARG A 217 -12.09 7.38 18.68
C ARG A 217 -13.43 6.73 18.42
N MET A 218 -14.42 7.51 17.98
CA MET A 218 -15.76 7.01 17.63
C MET A 218 -15.70 5.97 16.48
N SER A 219 -14.88 6.23 15.48
CA SER A 219 -14.67 5.30 14.35
C SER A 219 -14.00 4.01 14.78
N LEU A 220 -13.06 4.06 15.73
CA LEU A 220 -12.43 2.87 16.33
C LEU A 220 -13.43 2.07 17.18
N ALA A 221 -14.28 2.73 17.96
CA ALA A 221 -15.32 2.07 18.73
C ALA A 221 -16.29 1.31 17.80
N ASP A 222 -16.73 1.95 16.71
CA ASP A 222 -17.58 1.29 15.70
C ASP A 222 -16.87 0.08 15.08
N MET A 223 -15.57 0.18 14.80
CA MET A 223 -14.80 -0.90 14.16
C MET A 223 -14.52 -2.08 15.12
N LEU A 224 -14.25 -1.81 16.38
CA LEU A 224 -13.81 -2.82 17.33
C LEU A 224 -14.96 -3.40 18.16
N GLN A 225 -15.89 -2.55 18.61
CA GLN A 225 -16.88 -2.91 19.62
C GLN A 225 -18.28 -3.05 19.03
N ASN A 226 -18.70 -2.14 18.15
CA ASN A 226 -20.08 -2.02 17.77
C ASN A 226 -20.45 -2.86 16.55
N GLN A 227 -21.65 -3.43 16.56
CA GLN A 227 -22.21 -4.17 15.43
C GLN A 227 -22.44 -3.24 14.22
N VAL A 228 -22.11 -3.70 13.03
CA VAL A 228 -22.44 -2.97 11.79
C VAL A 228 -23.95 -3.07 11.51
N ARG A 229 -24.61 -1.93 11.37
CA ARG A 229 -26.03 -1.80 11.04
C ARG A 229 -26.17 -1.14 9.66
N TRP A 230 -25.90 -1.94 8.63
CA TRP A 230 -26.03 -1.45 7.25
C TRP A 230 -27.45 -1.05 6.89
N ASP A 231 -28.43 -1.73 7.47
CA ASP A 231 -29.84 -1.39 7.40
C ASP A 231 -30.14 0.03 7.89
N LEU A 232 -29.70 0.38 9.10
CA LEU A 232 -29.90 1.73 9.68
C LEU A 232 -29.10 2.80 8.92
N LEU A 233 -27.90 2.46 8.47
CA LEU A 233 -27.06 3.39 7.71
C LEU A 233 -27.70 3.76 6.37
N LEU A 234 -28.32 2.80 5.67
CA LEU A 234 -29.07 3.05 4.44
C LEU A 234 -30.31 3.89 4.71
N GLU A 235 -31.10 3.53 5.72
CA GLU A 235 -32.34 4.25 6.10
C GLU A 235 -32.03 5.71 6.41
N GLU A 236 -31.07 5.98 7.27
CA GLU A 236 -30.69 7.34 7.67
C GLU A 236 -30.12 8.14 6.49
N SER A 237 -29.32 7.51 5.62
CA SER A 237 -28.80 8.16 4.41
C SER A 237 -29.93 8.56 3.46
N VAL A 238 -30.92 7.70 3.26
CA VAL A 238 -32.09 8.01 2.44
C VAL A 238 -32.91 9.16 3.06
N ASN A 239 -33.19 9.11 4.36
CA ASN A 239 -33.91 10.14 5.06
C ASN A 239 -33.25 11.52 4.93
N GLN A 240 -31.95 11.58 5.10
CA GLN A 240 -31.21 12.85 5.00
C GLN A 240 -31.14 13.42 3.58
N VAL A 241 -30.98 12.57 2.57
CA VAL A 241 -30.94 13.01 1.18
C VAL A 241 -32.33 13.46 0.71
N THR A 242 -33.37 12.74 1.07
CA THR A 242 -34.76 13.07 0.65
C THR A 242 -35.33 14.26 1.40
N ALA A 243 -34.95 14.48 2.65
CA ALA A 243 -35.44 15.62 3.44
C ALA A 243 -34.82 16.97 2.98
N ASN A 244 -33.63 16.96 2.42
CA ASN A 244 -32.89 18.21 2.21
C ASN A 244 -32.86 18.74 0.78
N THR A 245 -33.12 17.95 -0.27
CA THR A 245 -32.99 18.47 -1.64
C THR A 245 -33.74 17.67 -2.71
N ARG A 246 -34.31 18.39 -3.68
CA ARG A 246 -34.59 17.86 -5.04
C ARG A 246 -33.36 17.82 -5.94
N ALA A 247 -32.17 18.13 -5.40
CA ALA A 247 -30.93 18.18 -6.16
C ALA A 247 -30.41 16.76 -6.47
N PRO A 248 -29.71 16.57 -7.60
CA PRO A 248 -29.10 15.29 -7.95
C PRO A 248 -28.13 14.81 -6.87
N ALA A 249 -28.21 13.55 -6.45
CA ALA A 249 -27.27 12.94 -5.53
C ALA A 249 -26.08 12.35 -6.32
N LYS A 250 -24.86 12.71 -5.90
CA LYS A 250 -23.62 12.17 -6.48
C LYS A 250 -22.91 11.31 -5.44
N ILE A 251 -22.65 10.05 -5.75
CA ILE A 251 -21.97 9.09 -4.89
C ILE A 251 -20.58 8.84 -5.43
N PHE A 252 -19.56 9.07 -4.61
CA PHE A 252 -18.18 8.71 -4.91
C PHE A 252 -17.87 7.38 -4.20
N ALA A 253 -17.79 6.30 -4.98
CA ALA A 253 -17.49 4.98 -4.45
C ALA A 253 -15.97 4.76 -4.40
N MET A 254 -15.44 4.59 -3.17
CA MET A 254 -14.02 4.35 -2.91
C MET A 254 -13.87 2.99 -2.23
N GLY A 255 -13.99 1.90 -2.97
CA GLY A 255 -13.91 0.55 -2.42
C GLY A 255 -14.85 -0.44 -3.10
N ILE A 256 -15.58 -1.25 -2.33
CA ILE A 256 -16.42 -2.32 -2.87
C ILE A 256 -17.68 -1.74 -3.54
N THR A 257 -17.78 -1.86 -4.85
CA THR A 257 -18.86 -1.33 -5.69
C THR A 257 -20.26 -1.82 -5.28
N ASN A 258 -20.37 -3.04 -4.73
CA ASN A 258 -21.65 -3.59 -4.29
C ASN A 258 -22.31 -2.76 -3.17
N VAL A 259 -21.51 -2.14 -2.29
CA VAL A 259 -22.00 -1.26 -1.22
C VAL A 259 -22.61 0.02 -1.82
N ALA A 260 -21.94 0.61 -2.81
CA ALA A 260 -22.46 1.77 -3.53
C ALA A 260 -23.77 1.46 -4.26
N ASN A 261 -23.87 0.29 -4.89
CA ASN A 261 -25.08 -0.13 -5.61
C ASN A 261 -26.28 -0.32 -4.67
N SER A 262 -26.09 -0.83 -3.46
CA SER A 262 -27.16 -0.95 -2.47
C SER A 262 -27.66 0.42 -2.00
N LEU A 263 -26.75 1.40 -1.81
CA LEU A 263 -27.11 2.78 -1.50
C LEU A 263 -27.89 3.44 -2.65
N VAL A 264 -27.45 3.27 -3.90
CA VAL A 264 -28.17 3.76 -5.09
C VAL A 264 -29.59 3.21 -5.13
N SER A 265 -29.74 1.91 -4.90
CA SER A 265 -31.04 1.25 -4.90
C SER A 265 -31.95 1.79 -3.80
N ALA A 266 -31.41 1.99 -2.60
CA ALA A 266 -32.15 2.55 -1.47
C ALA A 266 -32.55 4.01 -1.73
N LEU A 267 -31.69 4.87 -2.26
CA LEU A 267 -31.99 6.25 -2.61
C LEU A 267 -33.08 6.35 -3.69
N LYS A 268 -33.01 5.50 -4.72
CA LYS A 268 -34.04 5.45 -5.77
C LYS A 268 -35.38 4.99 -5.21
N ALA A 269 -35.40 3.99 -4.34
CA ALA A 269 -36.62 3.53 -3.65
C ALA A 269 -37.21 4.61 -2.72
N GLY A 270 -36.36 5.45 -2.11
CA GLY A 270 -36.74 6.61 -1.31
C GLY A 270 -37.19 7.84 -2.11
N GLY A 271 -37.28 7.73 -3.46
CA GLY A 271 -37.79 8.80 -4.33
C GLY A 271 -36.74 9.71 -4.97
N GLN A 272 -35.46 9.49 -4.74
CA GLN A 272 -34.40 10.24 -5.40
C GLN A 272 -34.16 9.71 -6.82
N GLN A 273 -34.69 10.41 -7.82
CA GLN A 273 -34.64 9.94 -9.21
C GLN A 273 -33.30 10.16 -9.89
N SER A 274 -32.55 11.19 -9.50
CA SER A 274 -31.25 11.52 -10.10
C SER A 274 -30.12 11.15 -9.15
N VAL A 275 -29.58 9.94 -9.30
CA VAL A 275 -28.41 9.45 -8.56
C VAL A 275 -27.33 9.05 -9.55
N SER A 276 -26.16 9.67 -9.43
CA SER A 276 -24.96 9.31 -10.21
C SER A 276 -23.89 8.68 -9.31
N VAL A 277 -23.18 7.68 -9.82
CA VAL A 277 -22.06 7.03 -9.13
C VAL A 277 -20.78 7.29 -9.90
N VAL A 278 -19.77 7.77 -9.19
CA VAL A 278 -18.41 7.87 -9.68
C VAL A 278 -17.61 6.79 -8.97
N ASP A 279 -17.34 5.72 -9.68
CA ASP A 279 -16.56 4.60 -9.13
C ASP A 279 -15.06 4.90 -9.25
N GLN A 280 -14.43 5.16 -8.11
CA GLN A 280 -12.99 5.37 -7.99
C GLN A 280 -12.26 4.08 -7.59
N SER A 281 -12.98 3.00 -7.32
CA SER A 281 -12.38 1.71 -6.94
C SER A 281 -11.90 0.89 -8.13
N ALA A 282 -12.34 1.25 -9.33
CA ALA A 282 -11.89 0.63 -10.56
C ALA A 282 -10.47 1.07 -10.92
N TRP A 283 -9.52 0.69 -10.07
CA TRP A 283 -8.15 0.50 -10.52
C TRP A 283 -8.19 -0.67 -11.50
N LYS A 284 -8.52 -0.37 -12.75
CA LYS A 284 -8.42 -1.35 -13.83
C LYS A 284 -6.96 -1.77 -13.91
N ASP A 285 -6.70 -3.05 -13.69
CA ASP A 285 -5.45 -3.67 -14.12
C ASP A 285 -5.16 -3.18 -15.54
N LEU A 286 -4.00 -2.59 -15.73
CA LEU A 286 -3.60 -1.93 -16.98
C LEU A 286 -3.44 -2.91 -18.15
N SER A 287 -3.84 -4.19 -17.99
CA SER A 287 -3.61 -5.24 -18.97
C SER A 287 -4.78 -5.50 -19.94
N ASP A 288 -6.03 -5.09 -19.66
CA ASP A 288 -7.14 -5.66 -20.44
C ASP A 288 -8.28 -4.72 -20.85
N ASP A 289 -8.08 -3.46 -21.27
CA ASP A 289 -9.15 -2.77 -22.00
C ASP A 289 -8.66 -1.67 -22.94
N ALA A 290 -8.60 -2.01 -24.21
CA ALA A 290 -8.42 -1.08 -25.35
C ALA A 290 -9.64 -0.15 -25.61
N SER A 291 -10.65 -0.14 -24.72
CA SER A 291 -11.93 0.57 -24.93
C SER A 291 -12.25 1.69 -23.92
N ALA A 292 -11.32 2.11 -23.07
CA ALA A 292 -11.52 3.25 -22.19
C ALA A 292 -11.27 4.58 -22.95
N GLN A 293 -12.29 5.06 -23.61
CA GLN A 293 -12.35 6.47 -24.08
C GLN A 293 -12.33 7.38 -22.85
N GLY A 294 -11.22 8.10 -22.63
CA GLY A 294 -11.10 9.11 -21.58
C GLY A 294 -9.76 9.22 -20.85
N ARG A 295 -8.80 8.32 -21.09
CA ARG A 295 -7.43 8.53 -20.59
C ARG A 295 -6.72 9.54 -21.49
N THR A 296 -6.26 10.63 -20.90
CA THR A 296 -5.37 11.55 -21.59
C THR A 296 -4.10 10.80 -21.99
N GLN A 297 -3.54 11.12 -23.13
CA GLN A 297 -2.32 10.51 -23.70
C GLN A 297 -1.09 10.63 -22.76
N ASN A 298 -1.23 11.36 -21.65
CA ASN A 298 -0.20 11.67 -20.65
C ASN A 298 -0.07 10.62 -19.52
N ASP A 299 -0.95 9.61 -19.45
CA ASP A 299 -0.94 8.61 -18.37
C ASP A 299 0.01 7.43 -18.62
N LYS A 300 0.73 7.43 -19.73
CA LYS A 300 1.66 6.37 -20.10
C LYS A 300 3.10 6.83 -19.98
N ILE A 301 3.90 6.05 -19.26
CA ILE A 301 5.36 6.22 -19.19
C ILE A 301 5.99 5.19 -20.11
N ALA A 302 6.82 5.67 -21.05
CA ALA A 302 7.55 4.80 -21.95
C ALA A 302 8.97 4.54 -21.43
N ILE A 303 9.41 3.29 -21.47
CA ILE A 303 10.82 2.92 -21.33
C ILE A 303 11.41 3.00 -22.75
N VAL A 304 12.28 3.96 -22.97
CA VAL A 304 12.83 4.25 -24.31
C VAL A 304 14.25 3.75 -24.54
N GLY A 305 14.92 3.30 -23.47
CA GLY A 305 16.24 2.68 -23.52
C GLY A 305 16.47 1.79 -22.30
N LEU A 306 17.15 0.69 -22.48
CA LEU A 306 17.46 -0.30 -21.45
C LEU A 306 18.84 -0.88 -21.70
N ALA A 307 19.71 -0.84 -20.71
CA ALA A 307 21.04 -1.47 -20.76
C ALA A 307 21.42 -2.03 -19.38
N GLY A 308 22.28 -3.01 -19.35
CA GLY A 308 22.70 -3.64 -18.09
C GLY A 308 23.83 -4.65 -18.29
N ARG A 309 24.38 -5.09 -17.17
CA ARG A 309 25.31 -6.23 -17.06
C ARG A 309 24.74 -7.19 -16.02
N PHE A 310 24.60 -8.43 -16.41
CA PHE A 310 23.98 -9.45 -15.57
C PHE A 310 24.87 -10.69 -15.53
N PRO A 311 24.74 -11.55 -14.50
CA PRO A 311 25.50 -12.79 -14.45
C PRO A 311 25.31 -13.63 -15.72
N SER A 312 26.40 -13.93 -16.43
CA SER A 312 26.42 -14.67 -17.71
C SER A 312 25.57 -14.04 -18.83
N ALA A 313 25.21 -12.74 -18.71
CA ALA A 313 24.48 -12.00 -19.73
C ALA A 313 25.01 -10.56 -19.82
N ALA A 314 25.65 -10.22 -20.93
CA ALA A 314 26.22 -8.90 -21.15
C ALA A 314 25.17 -7.85 -21.56
N THR A 315 23.96 -8.28 -21.98
CA THR A 315 22.87 -7.40 -22.42
C THR A 315 21.54 -7.82 -21.81
N HIS A 316 20.54 -6.98 -21.92
CA HIS A 316 19.19 -7.29 -21.44
C HIS A 316 18.48 -8.39 -22.28
N GLU A 317 18.79 -8.50 -23.57
CA GLU A 317 18.29 -9.59 -24.42
C GLU A 317 18.86 -10.93 -23.95
N ALA A 318 20.18 -10.98 -23.70
CA ALA A 318 20.80 -12.20 -23.18
C ALA A 318 20.24 -12.59 -21.80
N LEU A 319 19.93 -11.60 -20.94
CA LEU A 319 19.24 -11.86 -19.67
C LEU A 319 17.87 -12.47 -19.90
N TRP A 320 17.10 -11.95 -20.85
CA TRP A 320 15.77 -12.48 -21.15
C TRP A 320 15.85 -13.94 -21.61
N GLU A 321 16.80 -14.27 -22.49
CA GLU A 321 17.03 -15.65 -22.93
C GLU A 321 17.41 -16.59 -21.78
N LEU A 322 18.22 -16.13 -20.82
CA LEU A 322 18.53 -16.91 -19.62
C LEU A 322 17.28 -17.22 -18.79
N LEU A 323 16.43 -16.21 -18.58
CA LEU A 323 15.20 -16.34 -17.80
C LEU A 323 14.20 -17.23 -18.51
N GLU A 324 14.01 -17.07 -19.82
CA GLU A 324 13.11 -17.88 -20.64
C GLU A 324 13.50 -19.36 -20.66
N LYS A 325 14.80 -19.62 -20.75
CA LYS A 325 15.37 -20.99 -20.73
C LYS A 325 15.49 -21.57 -19.32
N GLY A 326 15.25 -20.78 -18.26
CA GLY A 326 15.36 -21.20 -16.87
C GLY A 326 16.77 -21.67 -16.48
N LEU A 327 17.82 -21.02 -17.04
CA LEU A 327 19.19 -21.47 -16.84
C LEU A 327 19.73 -21.03 -15.47
N ASP A 328 20.39 -21.93 -14.79
CA ASP A 328 21.16 -21.67 -13.60
C ASP A 328 22.55 -21.12 -13.99
N VAL A 329 22.88 -19.94 -13.51
CA VAL A 329 24.14 -19.22 -13.83
C VAL A 329 25.09 -19.11 -12.65
N HIS A 330 24.80 -19.81 -11.53
CA HIS A 330 25.73 -19.83 -10.42
C HIS A 330 27.03 -20.55 -10.83
N ARG A 331 28.14 -20.01 -10.40
CA ARG A 331 29.49 -20.54 -10.69
C ARG A 331 30.42 -20.34 -9.51
N ARG A 332 31.52 -21.07 -9.51
CA ARG A 332 32.58 -20.83 -8.53
C ARG A 332 33.07 -19.38 -8.61
N ILE A 333 33.37 -18.79 -7.46
CA ILE A 333 33.91 -17.43 -7.36
C ILE A 333 35.09 -17.30 -8.34
N PRO A 334 35.03 -16.36 -9.31
CA PRO A 334 36.09 -16.15 -10.26
C PRO A 334 37.38 -15.67 -9.57
N ALA A 335 38.53 -16.08 -10.10
CA ALA A 335 39.88 -15.76 -9.53
C ALA A 335 40.15 -14.25 -9.52
N ASP A 336 39.52 -13.49 -10.39
CA ASP A 336 39.63 -12.02 -10.44
C ASP A 336 38.80 -11.28 -9.38
N ARG A 337 38.06 -12.03 -8.53
CA ARG A 337 37.32 -11.46 -7.39
C ARG A 337 38.11 -11.58 -6.10
N PHE A 338 38.30 -12.80 -5.63
CA PHE A 338 39.11 -13.14 -4.48
C PHE A 338 39.38 -14.65 -4.44
N ASP A 339 40.36 -15.05 -3.62
CA ASP A 339 40.69 -16.45 -3.40
C ASP A 339 39.61 -17.18 -2.64
N ALA A 340 38.80 -17.96 -3.38
CA ALA A 340 37.69 -18.71 -2.80
C ALA A 340 38.13 -19.75 -1.76
N ASP A 341 39.28 -20.37 -1.95
CA ASP A 341 39.79 -21.41 -1.05
C ASP A 341 40.25 -20.82 0.30
N ALA A 342 40.84 -19.63 0.26
CA ALA A 342 41.26 -18.91 1.46
C ALA A 342 40.02 -18.37 2.27
N HIS A 343 38.90 -18.06 1.61
CA HIS A 343 37.78 -17.35 2.21
C HIS A 343 36.50 -18.21 2.36
N CYS A 344 36.52 -19.49 1.99
CA CYS A 344 35.40 -20.41 2.15
C CYS A 344 35.74 -21.54 3.17
N ASP A 345 34.73 -21.87 3.97
CA ASP A 345 34.73 -23.02 4.87
C ASP A 345 33.39 -23.72 4.86
N PRO A 346 33.21 -24.82 4.10
CA PRO A 346 31.95 -25.58 4.04
C PRO A 346 31.50 -26.13 5.37
N SER A 347 32.41 -26.27 6.38
CA SER A 347 32.03 -26.74 7.71
C SER A 347 31.29 -25.69 8.54
N GLY A 348 31.33 -24.42 8.12
CA GLY A 348 30.68 -23.29 8.81
C GLY A 348 31.31 -22.90 10.15
N LYS A 349 32.46 -23.46 10.49
CA LYS A 349 33.19 -23.19 11.75
C LYS A 349 34.21 -22.06 11.64
N GLY A 350 34.63 -21.73 10.41
CA GLY A 350 35.59 -20.68 10.14
C GLY A 350 35.00 -19.29 10.40
N LYS A 351 35.67 -18.49 11.24
CA LYS A 351 35.26 -17.10 11.47
C LYS A 351 35.56 -16.28 10.21
N ASN A 352 34.58 -15.44 9.81
CA ASN A 352 34.67 -14.55 8.62
C ASN A 352 34.87 -15.33 7.30
N LYS A 353 34.36 -16.54 7.18
CA LYS A 353 34.37 -17.34 5.96
C LYS A 353 32.98 -17.62 5.43
N SER A 354 32.86 -17.66 4.10
CA SER A 354 31.62 -18.09 3.44
C SER A 354 31.45 -19.61 3.57
N HIS A 355 30.19 -20.08 3.61
CA HIS A 355 29.88 -21.52 3.59
C HIS A 355 29.98 -22.11 2.17
N THR A 356 29.91 -21.30 1.14
CA THR A 356 29.90 -21.73 -0.25
C THR A 356 30.91 -20.93 -1.09
N PRO A 357 31.65 -21.59 -2.00
CA PRO A 357 32.50 -20.93 -2.97
C PRO A 357 31.78 -20.53 -4.27
N PHE A 358 30.44 -20.58 -4.29
CA PHE A 358 29.64 -20.33 -5.49
C PHE A 358 28.78 -19.06 -5.34
N GLY A 359 28.49 -18.40 -6.48
CA GLY A 359 27.63 -17.25 -6.55
C GLY A 359 27.34 -16.86 -8.01
N CYS A 360 26.53 -15.83 -8.21
CA CYS A 360 26.23 -15.28 -9.51
C CYS A 360 27.06 -14.01 -9.74
N PHE A 361 27.95 -14.04 -10.73
CA PHE A 361 28.93 -12.98 -10.99
C PHE A 361 28.77 -12.43 -12.40
N ILE A 362 28.79 -11.11 -12.53
CA ILE A 362 28.92 -10.43 -13.83
C ILE A 362 30.36 -10.64 -14.36
N ASP A 363 30.51 -10.60 -15.67
CA ASP A 363 31.81 -10.68 -16.32
C ASP A 363 32.45 -9.30 -16.38
N GLU A 364 33.77 -9.23 -16.28
CA GLU A 364 34.59 -8.04 -16.46
C GLU A 364 34.08 -6.76 -15.78
N PRO A 365 33.74 -6.76 -14.48
CA PRO A 365 33.16 -5.59 -13.79
C PRO A 365 34.10 -4.38 -13.77
N GLY A 366 35.39 -4.59 -14.00
CA GLY A 366 36.40 -3.56 -14.06
C GLY A 366 36.61 -2.93 -15.45
N LEU A 367 36.00 -3.49 -16.50
CA LEU A 367 36.16 -2.98 -17.86
C LEU A 367 35.52 -1.58 -18.02
N PHE A 368 36.38 -0.60 -18.26
CA PHE A 368 36.00 0.80 -18.35
C PHE A 368 36.99 1.60 -19.15
N ASP A 369 36.56 2.48 -20.05
CA ASP A 369 37.41 3.41 -20.78
C ASP A 369 37.38 4.80 -20.10
N PRO A 370 38.40 5.12 -19.28
CA PRO A 370 38.47 6.41 -18.59
C PRO A 370 38.52 7.60 -19.57
N LYS A 371 39.22 7.43 -20.69
CA LYS A 371 39.39 8.50 -21.67
C LYS A 371 38.10 8.87 -22.35
N PHE A 372 37.30 7.87 -22.69
CA PHE A 372 35.95 8.08 -23.25
C PHE A 372 35.04 8.89 -22.31
N PHE A 373 35.09 8.61 -21.01
CA PHE A 373 34.30 9.29 -19.99
C PHE A 373 34.95 10.56 -19.41
N ASN A 374 36.00 11.10 -20.05
CA ASN A 374 36.74 12.27 -19.58
C ASN A 374 37.24 12.14 -18.11
N MET A 375 37.64 10.97 -17.73
CA MET A 375 38.14 10.63 -16.40
C MET A 375 39.65 10.32 -16.45
N SER A 376 40.39 10.76 -15.46
CA SER A 376 41.79 10.36 -15.37
C SER A 376 41.91 8.87 -14.99
N PRO A 377 42.95 8.16 -15.44
CA PRO A 377 43.22 6.78 -15.01
C PRO A 377 43.27 6.64 -13.47
N ARG A 378 43.84 7.63 -12.80
CA ARG A 378 43.93 7.68 -11.34
C ARG A 378 42.54 7.81 -10.67
N GLU A 379 41.68 8.67 -11.20
CA GLU A 379 40.29 8.80 -10.75
C GLU A 379 39.53 7.50 -11.01
N ALA A 380 39.63 6.92 -12.19
CA ALA A 380 38.96 5.68 -12.54
C ALA A 380 39.37 4.52 -11.63
N ALA A 381 40.65 4.42 -11.26
CA ALA A 381 41.13 3.40 -10.32
C ALA A 381 40.50 3.52 -8.93
N GLN A 382 40.24 4.74 -8.45
CA GLN A 382 39.58 4.99 -7.16
C GLN A 382 38.08 4.92 -7.21
N THR A 383 37.48 5.00 -8.41
CA THR A 383 36.04 4.98 -8.57
C THR A 383 35.47 3.57 -8.46
N ASP A 384 34.46 3.42 -7.63
CA ASP A 384 33.69 2.19 -7.45
C ASP A 384 33.29 1.59 -8.81
N PRO A 385 33.57 0.28 -9.06
CA PRO A 385 33.12 -0.40 -10.27
C PRO A 385 31.61 -0.20 -10.57
N MET A 386 30.76 -0.15 -9.56
CA MET A 386 29.32 0.13 -9.73
C MET A 386 29.10 1.51 -10.35
N GLY A 387 29.81 2.54 -9.90
CA GLY A 387 29.73 3.89 -10.46
C GLY A 387 30.27 3.99 -11.89
N ARG A 388 31.34 3.20 -12.23
CA ARG A 388 31.88 3.12 -13.60
C ARG A 388 30.90 2.40 -14.53
N LEU A 389 30.33 1.28 -14.11
CA LEU A 389 29.30 0.54 -14.87
C LEU A 389 28.04 1.36 -15.07
N ALA A 390 27.65 2.15 -14.07
CA ALA A 390 26.49 3.06 -14.20
C ALA A 390 26.69 4.10 -15.31
N LEU A 391 27.89 4.63 -15.50
CA LEU A 391 28.20 5.52 -16.62
C LEU A 391 28.08 4.79 -17.97
N VAL A 392 28.63 3.58 -18.07
CA VAL A 392 28.59 2.77 -19.30
C VAL A 392 27.15 2.42 -19.66
N THR A 393 26.39 1.88 -18.72
CA THR A 393 25.00 1.45 -18.96
C THR A 393 24.08 2.64 -19.20
N ALA A 394 24.31 3.79 -18.54
CA ALA A 394 23.58 5.01 -18.83
C ALA A 394 23.83 5.51 -20.26
N TYR A 395 25.08 5.44 -20.72
CA TYR A 395 25.43 5.80 -22.10
C TYR A 395 24.71 4.88 -23.10
N GLU A 396 24.81 3.57 -22.93
CA GLU A 396 24.18 2.58 -23.80
C GLU A 396 22.65 2.76 -23.85
N ALA A 397 22.00 2.99 -22.69
CA ALA A 397 20.55 3.21 -22.63
C ALA A 397 20.12 4.50 -23.35
N LEU A 398 20.91 5.58 -23.22
CA LEU A 398 20.66 6.84 -23.91
C LEU A 398 20.90 6.71 -25.42
N GLU A 399 21.94 5.99 -25.85
CA GLU A 399 22.20 5.69 -27.25
C GLU A 399 21.06 4.87 -27.85
N MET A 400 20.60 3.81 -27.18
CA MET A 400 19.45 3.01 -27.59
C MET A 400 18.19 3.87 -27.76
N SER A 401 17.97 4.85 -26.88
CA SER A 401 16.82 5.77 -26.95
C SER A 401 16.90 6.79 -28.07
N GLY A 402 18.03 6.87 -28.78
CA GLY A 402 18.29 7.93 -29.77
C GLY A 402 18.41 9.32 -29.17
N TYR A 403 18.82 9.42 -27.90
CA TYR A 403 18.95 10.67 -27.18
C TYR A 403 19.96 11.62 -27.83
N VAL A 404 19.52 12.85 -28.08
CA VAL A 404 20.39 13.95 -28.52
C VAL A 404 20.14 15.16 -27.63
N PRO A 405 21.16 15.74 -26.97
CA PRO A 405 21.02 16.86 -26.07
C PRO A 405 20.32 18.07 -26.73
N ASN A 406 19.36 18.67 -26.03
CA ASN A 406 18.67 19.91 -26.43
C ASN A 406 17.93 19.88 -27.78
N ARG A 407 17.72 18.70 -28.38
CA ARG A 407 17.05 18.58 -29.67
C ARG A 407 15.54 18.67 -29.57
N THR A 408 14.96 18.17 -28.49
CA THR A 408 13.51 18.21 -28.24
C THR A 408 13.22 18.83 -26.88
N PRO A 409 11.98 19.22 -26.58
CA PRO A 409 11.62 19.70 -25.24
C PRO A 409 11.97 18.70 -24.11
N SER A 410 11.82 17.41 -24.36
CA SER A 410 12.13 16.34 -23.39
C SER A 410 13.63 16.07 -23.24
N THR A 411 14.47 16.48 -24.21
CA THR A 411 15.93 16.30 -24.16
C THR A 411 16.69 17.54 -23.67
N LYS A 412 15.99 18.56 -23.18
CA LYS A 412 16.60 19.72 -22.52
C LYS A 412 17.28 19.27 -21.22
N LEU A 413 18.55 19.63 -21.03
CA LEU A 413 19.40 19.13 -19.94
C LEU A 413 18.84 19.36 -18.54
N HIS A 414 18.12 20.46 -18.32
CA HIS A 414 17.47 20.79 -17.04
C HIS A 414 16.20 19.96 -16.75
N ARG A 415 15.69 19.23 -17.75
CA ARG A 415 14.50 18.38 -17.61
C ARG A 415 14.84 16.90 -17.41
N ILE A 416 16.14 16.55 -17.39
CA ILE A 416 16.59 15.16 -17.23
C ILE A 416 17.09 14.99 -15.80
N GLY A 417 16.40 14.13 -15.06
CA GLY A 417 16.79 13.73 -13.71
C GLY A 417 17.46 12.37 -13.67
N THR A 418 18.36 12.18 -12.71
CA THR A 418 19.04 10.93 -12.43
C THR A 418 18.59 10.39 -11.07
N PHE A 419 18.06 9.17 -11.07
CA PHE A 419 17.62 8.46 -9.88
C PHE A 419 18.40 7.16 -9.79
N TYR A 420 19.37 7.12 -8.88
CA TYR A 420 20.37 6.06 -8.80
C TYR A 420 20.16 5.21 -7.54
N GLY A 421 20.01 3.92 -7.71
CA GLY A 421 19.85 2.97 -6.61
C GLY A 421 21.13 2.16 -6.38
N GLN A 422 21.74 2.30 -5.21
CA GLN A 422 22.91 1.52 -4.78
C GLN A 422 22.86 1.32 -3.27
N THR A 423 23.31 0.16 -2.82
CA THR A 423 23.56 -0.13 -1.41
C THR A 423 25.03 -0.46 -1.19
N SER A 424 25.52 -0.21 0.01
CA SER A 424 26.90 -0.40 0.49
C SER A 424 27.99 0.43 -0.22
N ASP A 425 29.09 0.62 0.47
CA ASP A 425 30.30 1.31 0.00
C ASP A 425 31.52 0.37 0.13
N ASP A 426 31.38 -0.91 -0.20
CA ASP A 426 32.39 -1.96 -0.03
C ASP A 426 33.73 -1.62 -0.71
N TRP A 427 33.63 -1.02 -1.90
CA TRP A 427 34.82 -0.58 -2.63
C TRP A 427 35.66 0.41 -1.83
N ARG A 428 35.01 1.35 -1.16
CA ARG A 428 35.67 2.31 -0.28
C ARG A 428 36.29 1.62 0.93
N GLU A 429 35.64 0.65 1.52
CA GLU A 429 36.13 -0.08 2.68
C GLU A 429 37.40 -0.87 2.33
N ILE A 430 37.41 -1.53 1.18
CA ILE A 430 38.60 -2.24 0.68
C ILE A 430 39.77 -1.27 0.42
N ASN A 431 39.50 -0.17 -0.28
CA ASN A 431 40.54 0.81 -0.60
C ASN A 431 41.09 1.55 0.63
N ALA A 432 40.30 1.68 1.70
CA ALA A 432 40.78 2.29 2.95
C ALA A 432 41.95 1.54 3.57
N ALA A 433 42.07 0.24 3.33
CA ALA A 433 43.17 -0.58 3.84
C ALA A 433 44.42 -0.52 2.96
N GLU A 434 44.32 -0.14 1.69
CA GLU A 434 45.39 -0.26 0.73
C GLU A 434 45.91 1.08 0.23
N ASN A 435 45.09 1.92 -0.35
CA ASN A 435 45.54 3.16 -0.98
C ASN A 435 44.45 4.26 -0.97
N VAL A 436 44.63 5.25 -0.12
CA VAL A 436 43.74 6.43 -0.06
C VAL A 436 44.32 7.53 -0.94
N ASP A 437 43.60 7.85 -2.02
CA ASP A 437 43.90 8.92 -2.96
C ASP A 437 42.94 10.12 -2.79
N THR A 438 43.25 11.23 -3.49
CA THR A 438 42.41 12.42 -3.54
C THR A 438 40.96 12.14 -4.04
N TYR A 439 40.78 11.08 -4.82
CA TYR A 439 39.50 10.64 -5.35
C TYR A 439 38.78 9.60 -4.47
N TYR A 440 39.30 9.27 -3.31
CA TYR A 440 38.75 8.25 -2.40
C TYR A 440 37.31 8.52 -2.02
N ILE A 441 36.97 9.74 -1.66
CA ILE A 441 35.60 10.12 -1.26
C ILE A 441 34.69 10.18 -2.49
N THR A 442 35.08 10.94 -3.51
CA THR A 442 34.24 11.13 -4.71
C THR A 442 34.11 9.87 -5.56
N GLY A 443 35.07 8.97 -5.50
CA GLY A 443 35.00 7.69 -6.21
C GLY A 443 34.30 6.58 -5.42
N GLY A 444 34.47 6.54 -4.09
CA GLY A 444 34.02 5.42 -3.27
C GLY A 444 32.67 5.60 -2.54
N VAL A 445 32.12 6.82 -2.47
CA VAL A 445 30.84 7.05 -1.78
C VAL A 445 29.69 7.10 -2.78
N ARG A 446 28.67 6.25 -2.59
CA ARG A 446 27.52 6.11 -3.48
C ARG A 446 26.73 7.40 -3.70
N ALA A 447 26.81 8.37 -2.80
CA ALA A 447 26.18 9.67 -2.95
C ALA A 447 26.67 10.46 -4.18
N PHE A 448 27.89 10.20 -4.67
CA PHE A 448 28.46 10.88 -5.82
C PHE A 448 28.14 10.22 -7.17
N ALA A 449 27.69 8.97 -7.19
CA ALA A 449 27.44 8.23 -8.42
C ALA A 449 26.41 8.92 -9.35
N PRO A 450 25.23 9.36 -8.91
CA PRO A 450 24.28 10.07 -9.77
C PRO A 450 24.83 11.42 -10.24
N GLY A 451 25.59 12.12 -9.39
CA GLY A 451 26.24 13.38 -9.75
C GLY A 451 27.30 13.20 -10.84
N ARG A 452 28.00 12.06 -10.88
CA ARG A 452 28.98 11.72 -11.92
C ARG A 452 28.30 11.52 -13.27
N ILE A 453 27.14 10.88 -13.32
CA ILE A 453 26.31 10.75 -14.52
C ILE A 453 25.88 12.14 -15.01
N ASN A 454 25.33 12.96 -14.12
CA ASN A 454 24.92 14.33 -14.45
C ASN A 454 26.09 15.17 -14.97
N TYR A 455 27.27 15.03 -14.36
CA TYR A 455 28.46 15.77 -14.78
C TYR A 455 28.91 15.40 -16.20
N TYR A 456 28.95 14.11 -16.54
CA TYR A 456 29.36 13.64 -17.85
C TYR A 456 28.37 14.08 -18.93
N PHE A 457 27.09 13.80 -18.74
CA PHE A 457 26.02 14.11 -19.70
C PHE A 457 25.55 15.56 -19.65
N LYS A 458 26.06 16.37 -18.72
CA LYS A 458 25.65 17.77 -18.47
C LYS A 458 24.20 17.92 -18.07
N PHE A 459 23.60 16.88 -17.46
CA PHE A 459 22.25 16.97 -16.92
C PHE A 459 22.22 17.95 -15.74
N SER A 460 21.18 18.79 -15.70
CA SER A 460 20.99 19.78 -14.63
C SER A 460 19.60 19.67 -13.96
N GLY A 461 18.89 18.58 -14.21
CA GLY A 461 17.72 18.18 -13.45
C GLY A 461 18.07 17.52 -12.11
N PRO A 462 17.07 17.01 -11.39
CA PRO A 462 17.26 16.35 -10.09
C PRO A 462 18.25 15.20 -10.14
N SER A 463 19.04 15.05 -9.07
CA SER A 463 20.05 13.99 -8.95
C SER A 463 19.95 13.36 -7.56
N TYR A 464 19.46 12.11 -7.50
CA TYR A 464 19.20 11.40 -6.25
C TYR A 464 19.93 10.08 -6.16
N SER A 465 20.53 9.82 -5.01
CA SER A 465 21.01 8.49 -4.61
C SER A 465 20.01 7.89 -3.62
N VAL A 466 19.51 6.70 -3.94
CA VAL A 466 18.49 5.98 -3.17
C VAL A 466 19.11 4.71 -2.62
N ASP A 467 19.04 4.53 -1.30
CA ASP A 467 19.48 3.30 -0.64
C ASP A 467 18.34 2.70 0.18
N THR A 468 17.85 1.57 -0.28
CA THR A 468 16.85 0.73 0.40
C THR A 468 17.30 -0.75 0.35
N ALA A 469 18.62 -0.98 0.46
CA ALA A 469 19.28 -2.27 0.33
C ALA A 469 18.96 -2.93 -1.04
N CYS A 470 18.64 -4.21 -1.08
CA CYS A 470 18.40 -4.97 -2.31
C CYS A 470 17.28 -4.39 -3.21
N SER A 471 16.41 -3.54 -2.67
CA SER A 471 15.31 -2.91 -3.41
C SER A 471 15.64 -1.51 -3.96
N SER A 472 16.87 -1.04 -3.84
CA SER A 472 17.26 0.35 -4.20
C SER A 472 16.91 0.72 -5.64
N SER A 473 17.15 -0.16 -6.61
CA SER A 473 16.84 0.10 -8.02
C SER A 473 15.34 0.24 -8.27
N LEU A 474 14.53 -0.63 -7.65
CA LEU A 474 13.07 -0.53 -7.76
C LEU A 474 12.53 0.70 -7.02
N ALA A 475 13.12 1.02 -5.87
CA ALA A 475 12.80 2.23 -5.13
C ALA A 475 13.17 3.52 -5.89
N ALA A 476 14.21 3.49 -6.73
CA ALA A 476 14.59 4.61 -7.60
C ALA A 476 13.59 4.85 -8.75
N ILE A 477 12.93 3.80 -9.26
CA ILE A 477 11.91 3.92 -10.30
C ILE A 477 10.63 4.58 -9.76
N GLN A 478 10.28 4.34 -8.50
CA GLN A 478 9.03 4.81 -7.92
C GLN A 478 8.88 6.35 -7.91
N PRO A 479 9.88 7.17 -7.49
CA PRO A 479 9.75 8.62 -7.56
C PRO A 479 9.64 9.14 -8.99
N VAL A 480 10.29 8.50 -9.96
CA VAL A 480 10.15 8.86 -11.39
C VAL A 480 8.71 8.64 -11.86
N SER A 481 8.17 7.45 -11.61
CA SER A 481 6.79 7.11 -11.96
C SER A 481 5.80 8.03 -11.25
N TYR A 482 6.00 8.28 -9.97
CA TYR A 482 5.16 9.19 -9.18
C TYR A 482 5.17 10.61 -9.75
N THR A 483 6.35 11.16 -10.06
CA THR A 483 6.49 12.50 -10.64
C THR A 483 5.74 12.65 -11.97
N HIS A 484 5.83 11.63 -12.84
CA HIS A 484 5.20 11.69 -14.17
C HIS A 484 3.69 11.42 -14.14
N LEU A 485 3.21 10.64 -13.16
CA LEU A 485 1.80 10.23 -13.09
C LEU A 485 0.95 11.12 -12.19
N THR A 486 1.54 11.83 -11.22
CA THR A 486 0.79 12.51 -10.16
C THR A 486 0.98 14.01 -10.10
N LEU A 487 2.10 14.53 -10.57
CA LEU A 487 2.28 15.99 -10.63
C LEU A 487 1.63 16.53 -11.89
N PRO A 488 0.74 17.55 -11.77
CA PRO A 488 0.25 18.24 -12.93
C PRO A 488 1.45 18.83 -13.68
N THR A 489 1.49 18.62 -14.98
CA THR A 489 2.47 19.28 -15.82
C THR A 489 2.17 20.77 -15.74
N ILE A 490 2.86 21.49 -14.88
CA ILE A 490 2.77 22.94 -14.83
C ILE A 490 3.40 23.39 -16.17
N TYR A 491 2.55 23.71 -17.10
CA TYR A 491 2.97 24.46 -18.27
C TYR A 491 3.40 25.82 -17.77
N SER A 492 4.70 26.00 -17.56
CA SER A 492 5.24 27.35 -17.50
C SER A 492 4.94 28.00 -18.83
N VAL A 493 4.23 29.09 -18.75
CA VAL A 493 3.98 30.07 -19.79
C VAL A 493 5.28 30.50 -20.45
#